data_fc33a729fcd8e2c15df37d72644f3d5d
#
_entry.id   fc33a729fcd8e2c15df37d72644f3d5d
#
_cell.length_a   1.000
_cell.length_b   1.000
_cell.length_c   1.000
_cell.angle_alpha   90.00
_cell.angle_beta   90.00
_cell.angle_gamma   90.00
#
_symmetry.space_group_name_H-M   'P 1'
#
loop_
_entity.id
_entity.type
_entity.pdbx_description
1 polymer ?
#
loop_
_entity_poly.entity_id
_entity_poly.type
_entity_poly.pdbx_seq_one_letter_code
_entity_poly.pdbx_strand_id
1 'polypeptide(L)'
;MTECIFNNFCGGCCFRNLEKADYQRQKQINLQKILLPLSGENFDFENPVFIDDGNRRRACMTFEMKKGNIVLGFNAKRSDEIADINHCVMLTAEINSILPIVRKLLEEICSTGIAFSGKKKKVAYSFVKKGDVWITQADNGLDLVLEFLEPITLDIRQIIFEQLSGQDKIIRISYRHSQNEQPEVIMEKIKPFITISGYEVYIPAGTFLQPSKAGEQALIDIAEKYLGNITGKIADLFCGVGTFSYSLSQKKDVKIVAADSSAELLSGFQASINKQMIPNIEIINRNLFKYPLAEKELCGFSAIVFDPPRSGAMAQVEAIAKLSSTEKPQKLIAVSCNPNTFVRDAQILIEGGYSLKKITMVDQFVYSLHCELVALFEKK
;
A
#
# COMPACT_ATOMS: atom_id res chain seq x y z
N MET A 1 -23.52 -3.87 -10.23
CA MET A 1 -22.17 -4.48 -10.14
C MET A 1 -21.73 -4.95 -11.51
N THR A 2 -20.48 -4.73 -11.88
CA THR A 2 -19.93 -5.30 -13.12
C THR A 2 -19.79 -6.81 -12.95
N GLU A 3 -20.29 -7.61 -13.88
CA GLU A 3 -20.18 -9.07 -13.81
C GLU A 3 -18.71 -9.51 -13.95
N CYS A 4 -18.27 -10.44 -13.09
CA CYS A 4 -16.92 -11.01 -13.13
C CYS A 4 -17.00 -12.49 -13.52
N ILE A 5 -16.54 -12.83 -14.71
CA ILE A 5 -16.55 -14.20 -15.24
C ILE A 5 -15.66 -15.16 -14.42
N PHE A 6 -14.70 -14.64 -13.66
CA PHE A 6 -13.78 -15.44 -12.81
C PHE A 6 -14.26 -15.60 -11.36
N ASN A 7 -15.45 -15.05 -10.99
CA ASN A 7 -15.89 -14.99 -9.59
C ASN A 7 -15.95 -16.37 -8.90
N ASN A 8 -16.30 -17.43 -9.62
CA ASN A 8 -16.42 -18.76 -9.04
C ASN A 8 -15.08 -19.46 -8.82
N PHE A 9 -14.03 -19.02 -9.47
CA PHE A 9 -12.72 -19.66 -9.44
C PHE A 9 -11.66 -18.78 -8.77
N CYS A 10 -11.54 -17.50 -9.12
CA CYS A 10 -10.56 -16.57 -8.59
C CYS A 10 -10.74 -16.32 -7.09
N GLY A 11 -9.64 -16.37 -6.32
CA GLY A 11 -9.62 -16.09 -4.88
C GLY A 11 -9.55 -14.62 -4.49
N GLY A 12 -9.46 -13.69 -5.46
CA GLY A 12 -9.26 -12.27 -5.19
C GLY A 12 -10.45 -11.56 -4.53
N CYS A 13 -11.68 -12.11 -4.68
CA CYS A 13 -12.91 -11.52 -4.15
C CYS A 13 -13.70 -12.56 -3.34
N CYS A 14 -13.91 -12.30 -2.03
CA CYS A 14 -14.63 -13.22 -1.15
C CYS A 14 -16.15 -12.98 -1.16
N PHE A 15 -16.59 -11.76 -1.42
CA PHE A 15 -17.99 -11.31 -1.28
C PHE A 15 -18.65 -10.92 -2.61
N ARG A 16 -18.01 -11.19 -3.75
CA ARG A 16 -18.52 -10.74 -5.06
C ARG A 16 -19.83 -11.40 -5.48
N ASN A 17 -20.22 -12.49 -4.84
CA ASN A 17 -21.49 -13.17 -5.04
C ASN A 17 -22.67 -12.54 -4.30
N LEU A 18 -22.41 -11.53 -3.43
CA LEU A 18 -23.45 -10.82 -2.70
C LEU A 18 -23.90 -9.59 -3.49
N GLU A 19 -25.17 -9.23 -3.36
CA GLU A 19 -25.67 -7.93 -3.80
C GLU A 19 -24.95 -6.79 -3.07
N LYS A 20 -24.80 -5.61 -3.72
CA LYS A 20 -23.99 -4.49 -3.17
C LYS A 20 -24.40 -4.11 -1.74
N ALA A 21 -25.71 -4.03 -1.48
CA ALA A 21 -26.23 -3.66 -0.17
C ALA A 21 -25.91 -4.72 0.90
N ASP A 22 -26.06 -6.00 0.57
CA ASP A 22 -25.77 -7.11 1.49
C ASP A 22 -24.26 -7.23 1.76
N TYR A 23 -23.43 -7.05 0.74
CA TYR A 23 -21.99 -6.97 0.88
C TYR A 23 -21.57 -5.84 1.85
N GLN A 24 -22.09 -4.63 1.63
CA GLN A 24 -21.78 -3.48 2.48
C GLN A 24 -22.21 -3.71 3.93
N ARG A 25 -23.41 -4.26 4.13
CA ARG A 25 -23.91 -4.65 5.45
C ARG A 25 -23.03 -5.70 6.10
N GLN A 26 -22.64 -6.73 5.35
CA GLN A 26 -21.79 -7.82 5.87
C GLN A 26 -20.42 -7.30 6.30
N LYS A 27 -19.82 -6.38 5.55
CA LYS A 27 -18.55 -5.72 5.92
C LYS A 27 -18.67 -5.00 7.25
N GLN A 28 -19.72 -4.20 7.41
CA GLN A 28 -19.96 -3.44 8.67
C GLN A 28 -20.18 -4.38 9.85
N ILE A 29 -21.02 -5.43 9.70
CA ILE A 29 -21.25 -6.43 10.75
C ILE A 29 -19.96 -7.12 11.15
N ASN A 30 -19.13 -7.51 10.18
CA ASN A 30 -17.85 -8.17 10.47
C ASN A 30 -16.92 -7.26 11.26
N LEU A 31 -16.82 -6.00 10.85
CA LEU A 31 -16.02 -5.02 11.57
C LEU A 31 -16.54 -4.77 12.99
N GLN A 32 -17.85 -4.55 13.16
CA GLN A 32 -18.46 -4.32 14.46
C GLN A 32 -18.19 -5.49 15.44
N LYS A 33 -18.23 -6.75 14.94
CA LYS A 33 -17.87 -7.91 15.75
C LYS A 33 -16.43 -7.87 16.25
N ILE A 34 -15.49 -7.42 15.42
CA ILE A 34 -14.08 -7.29 15.83
C ILE A 34 -13.90 -6.16 16.85
N LEU A 35 -14.68 -5.08 16.73
CA LEU A 35 -14.62 -3.93 17.63
C LEU A 35 -15.36 -4.14 18.96
N LEU A 36 -16.04 -5.26 19.18
CA LEU A 36 -16.75 -5.56 20.45
C LEU A 36 -15.92 -5.31 21.72
N PRO A 37 -14.60 -5.62 21.79
CA PRO A 37 -13.79 -5.30 22.98
C PRO A 37 -13.74 -3.81 23.34
N LEU A 38 -14.07 -2.92 22.39
CA LEU A 38 -14.13 -1.47 22.61
C LEU A 38 -15.55 -0.96 22.90
N SER A 39 -16.55 -1.83 23.04
CA SER A 39 -17.97 -1.46 23.23
C SER A 39 -18.26 -0.74 24.54
N GLY A 40 -17.33 -0.78 25.51
CA GLY A 40 -17.42 0.01 26.76
C GLY A 40 -17.06 1.49 26.58
N GLU A 41 -16.46 1.86 25.45
CA GLU A 41 -16.12 3.23 25.11
C GLU A 41 -17.29 3.91 24.38
N ASN A 42 -17.49 5.20 24.67
CA ASN A 42 -18.53 5.99 23.99
C ASN A 42 -17.93 6.71 22.79
N PHE A 43 -18.03 6.09 21.61
CA PHE A 43 -17.54 6.63 20.34
C PHE A 43 -18.58 6.58 19.22
N ASP A 44 -18.47 7.50 18.27
CA ASP A 44 -19.31 7.52 17.08
C ASP A 44 -18.71 6.61 16.00
N PHE A 45 -19.53 5.64 15.53
CA PHE A 45 -19.21 4.90 14.31
C PHE A 45 -19.77 5.68 13.12
N GLU A 46 -18.88 6.45 12.44
CA GLU A 46 -19.27 7.31 11.33
C GLU A 46 -19.67 6.49 10.10
N ASN A 47 -20.35 7.14 9.14
CA ASN A 47 -20.75 6.49 7.90
C ASN A 47 -19.52 5.94 7.14
N PRO A 48 -19.52 4.65 6.78
CA PRO A 48 -18.41 4.04 6.07
C PRO A 48 -18.29 4.57 4.63
N VAL A 49 -17.05 4.63 4.14
CA VAL A 49 -16.75 4.97 2.76
C VAL A 49 -16.49 3.68 1.98
N PHE A 50 -17.27 3.45 0.93
CA PHE A 50 -17.11 2.31 0.03
C PHE A 50 -16.57 2.77 -1.32
N ILE A 51 -15.48 2.14 -1.76
CA ILE A 51 -14.89 2.40 -3.09
C ILE A 51 -15.55 1.50 -4.11
N ASP A 52 -15.74 2.01 -5.33
CA ASP A 52 -16.35 1.24 -6.43
C ASP A 52 -15.34 0.35 -7.16
N ASP A 53 -15.89 -0.55 -8.02
CA ASP A 53 -15.11 -1.37 -8.96
C ASP A 53 -14.23 -0.50 -9.87
N GLY A 54 -13.17 -1.09 -10.44
CA GLY A 54 -12.31 -0.42 -11.41
C GLY A 54 -11.36 0.63 -10.84
N ASN A 55 -11.27 0.74 -9.52
CA ASN A 55 -10.43 1.74 -8.85
C ASN A 55 -9.09 1.19 -8.34
N ARG A 56 -8.84 -0.11 -8.47
CA ARG A 56 -7.62 -0.72 -7.95
C ARG A 56 -6.44 -0.42 -8.87
N ARG A 57 -5.56 0.46 -8.41
CA ARG A 57 -4.36 0.94 -9.14
C ARG A 57 -3.10 0.11 -8.90
N ARG A 58 -3.21 -1.01 -8.17
CA ARG A 58 -2.06 -1.86 -7.85
C ARG A 58 -2.47 -3.33 -7.83
N ALA A 59 -1.71 -4.16 -8.54
CA ALA A 59 -1.89 -5.60 -8.58
C ALA A 59 -0.56 -6.33 -8.40
N CYS A 60 -0.59 -7.48 -7.73
CA CYS A 60 0.44 -8.50 -7.80
C CYS A 60 -0.21 -9.73 -8.43
N MET A 61 0.25 -10.11 -9.61
CA MET A 61 -0.27 -11.26 -10.35
C MET A 61 0.84 -12.31 -10.46
N THR A 62 0.52 -13.54 -10.12
CA THR A 62 1.44 -14.67 -10.29
C THR A 62 1.38 -15.16 -11.73
N PHE A 63 2.52 -15.49 -12.30
CA PHE A 63 2.62 -16.14 -13.61
C PHE A 63 3.30 -17.50 -13.52
N GLU A 64 2.92 -18.40 -14.41
CA GLU A 64 3.54 -19.72 -14.54
C GLU A 64 3.50 -20.20 -15.99
N MET A 65 4.62 -20.74 -16.48
CA MET A 65 4.68 -21.40 -17.80
C MET A 65 4.10 -22.81 -17.70
N LYS A 66 2.93 -23.04 -18.29
CA LYS A 66 2.25 -24.33 -18.32
C LYS A 66 2.04 -24.80 -19.74
N LYS A 67 2.64 -25.96 -20.10
CA LYS A 67 2.47 -26.60 -21.43
C LYS A 67 2.74 -25.65 -22.61
N GLY A 68 3.72 -24.76 -22.47
CA GLY A 68 4.10 -23.81 -23.51
C GLY A 68 3.30 -22.50 -23.55
N ASN A 69 2.38 -22.26 -22.61
CA ASN A 69 1.61 -21.03 -22.51
C ASN A 69 1.80 -20.40 -21.13
N ILE A 70 1.72 -19.08 -21.05
CA ILE A 70 1.71 -18.35 -19.77
C ILE A 70 0.29 -18.35 -19.19
N VAL A 71 0.19 -18.81 -17.96
CA VAL A 71 -0.94 -18.56 -17.06
C VAL A 71 -0.58 -17.35 -16.22
N LEU A 72 -1.42 -16.31 -16.19
CA LEU A 72 -1.18 -15.05 -15.47
C LEU A 72 -2.44 -14.65 -14.70
N GLY A 73 -2.34 -14.47 -13.37
CA GLY A 73 -3.51 -14.06 -12.60
C GLY A 73 -3.32 -14.12 -11.09
N PHE A 74 -4.41 -14.37 -10.40
CA PHE A 74 -4.44 -14.50 -8.94
C PHE A 74 -4.66 -15.96 -8.55
N ASN A 75 -4.26 -16.32 -7.33
CA ASN A 75 -4.52 -17.67 -6.81
C ASN A 75 -6.04 -17.95 -6.82
N ALA A 76 -6.39 -19.18 -7.18
CA ALA A 76 -7.75 -19.67 -7.08
C ALA A 76 -8.21 -19.79 -5.61
N LYS A 77 -9.51 -19.88 -5.39
CA LYS A 77 -10.06 -19.98 -4.04
C LYS A 77 -9.51 -21.23 -3.33
N ARG A 78 -8.80 -21.01 -2.20
CA ARG A 78 -8.24 -22.08 -1.34
C ARG A 78 -7.30 -23.04 -2.09
N SER A 79 -6.56 -22.54 -3.06
CA SER A 79 -5.66 -23.33 -3.90
C SER A 79 -4.46 -22.48 -4.31
N ASP A 80 -3.32 -23.14 -4.62
CA ASP A 80 -2.16 -22.54 -5.24
C ASP A 80 -2.25 -22.48 -6.79
N GLU A 81 -3.35 -22.98 -7.34
CA GLU A 81 -3.63 -22.87 -8.76
C GLU A 81 -3.88 -21.42 -9.14
N ILE A 82 -3.41 -21.01 -10.31
CA ILE A 82 -3.58 -19.64 -10.79
C ILE A 82 -4.85 -19.57 -11.64
N ALA A 83 -5.76 -18.66 -11.27
CA ALA A 83 -6.86 -18.25 -12.12
C ALA A 83 -6.29 -17.41 -13.27
N ASP A 84 -6.35 -17.93 -14.49
CA ASP A 84 -5.80 -17.24 -15.67
C ASP A 84 -6.70 -16.07 -16.07
N ILE A 85 -6.23 -14.86 -15.81
CA ILE A 85 -7.02 -13.62 -15.90
C ILE A 85 -6.56 -12.77 -17.06
N ASN A 86 -7.46 -12.52 -18.01
CA ASN A 86 -7.26 -11.58 -19.11
C ASN A 86 -7.88 -10.21 -18.86
N HIS A 87 -8.81 -10.10 -17.91
CA HIS A 87 -9.45 -8.87 -17.48
C HIS A 87 -9.94 -9.00 -16.04
N CYS A 88 -9.69 -8.01 -15.20
CA CYS A 88 -10.20 -7.98 -13.83
C CYS A 88 -11.00 -6.69 -13.58
N VAL A 89 -12.29 -6.85 -13.28
CA VAL A 89 -13.22 -5.73 -13.03
C VAL A 89 -12.84 -4.85 -11.83
N MET A 90 -11.94 -5.32 -10.95
CA MET A 90 -11.45 -4.54 -9.83
C MET A 90 -10.30 -3.59 -10.22
N LEU A 91 -9.51 -3.96 -11.23
CA LEU A 91 -8.37 -3.20 -11.70
C LEU A 91 -8.81 -2.01 -12.57
N THR A 92 -8.00 -0.96 -12.57
CA THR A 92 -8.19 0.17 -13.49
C THR A 92 -8.14 -0.27 -14.95
N ALA A 93 -8.72 0.52 -15.82
CA ALA A 93 -8.73 0.25 -17.26
C ALA A 93 -7.28 0.23 -17.83
N GLU A 94 -6.42 1.09 -17.30
CA GLU A 94 -5.00 1.18 -17.69
C GLU A 94 -4.26 -0.12 -17.40
N ILE A 95 -4.41 -0.69 -16.19
CA ILE A 95 -3.78 -1.98 -15.84
C ILE A 95 -4.34 -3.08 -16.74
N ASN A 96 -5.66 -3.16 -16.90
CA ASN A 96 -6.28 -4.16 -17.77
C ASN A 96 -5.76 -4.07 -19.21
N SER A 97 -5.52 -2.85 -19.72
CA SER A 97 -5.10 -2.64 -21.12
C SER A 97 -3.72 -3.20 -21.45
N ILE A 98 -2.85 -3.39 -20.44
CA ILE A 98 -1.48 -3.92 -20.66
C ILE A 98 -1.34 -5.41 -20.36
N LEU A 99 -2.35 -6.08 -19.81
CA LEU A 99 -2.25 -7.52 -19.49
C LEU A 99 -1.85 -8.38 -20.69
N PRO A 100 -2.34 -8.14 -21.93
CA PRO A 100 -1.86 -8.86 -23.11
C PRO A 100 -0.36 -8.62 -23.42
N ILE A 101 0.12 -7.39 -23.20
CA ILE A 101 1.52 -7.03 -23.43
C ILE A 101 2.41 -7.73 -22.39
N VAL A 102 2.00 -7.69 -21.12
CA VAL A 102 2.71 -8.36 -20.02
C VAL A 102 2.76 -9.86 -20.25
N ARG A 103 1.68 -10.48 -20.70
CA ARG A 103 1.62 -11.91 -21.02
C ARG A 103 2.63 -12.28 -22.11
N LYS A 104 2.65 -11.53 -23.22
CA LYS A 104 3.59 -11.75 -24.32
C LYS A 104 5.04 -11.61 -23.85
N LEU A 105 5.35 -10.57 -23.07
CA LEU A 105 6.67 -10.38 -22.49
C LEU A 105 7.10 -11.59 -21.64
N LEU A 106 6.21 -12.08 -20.77
CA LEU A 106 6.48 -13.24 -19.91
C LEU A 106 6.66 -14.52 -20.73
N GLU A 107 5.93 -14.73 -21.83
CA GLU A 107 6.11 -15.86 -22.74
C GLU A 107 7.52 -15.87 -23.33
N GLU A 108 8.02 -14.73 -23.78
CA GLU A 108 9.36 -14.60 -24.34
C GLU A 108 10.44 -14.80 -23.26
N ILE A 109 10.29 -14.19 -22.09
CA ILE A 109 11.22 -14.38 -20.96
C ILE A 109 11.29 -15.86 -20.56
N CYS A 110 10.14 -16.51 -20.38
CA CYS A 110 10.07 -17.91 -19.96
C CYS A 110 10.57 -18.91 -21.05
N SER A 111 10.56 -18.48 -22.30
CA SER A 111 11.10 -19.28 -23.42
C SER A 111 12.60 -19.09 -23.63
N THR A 112 13.20 -18.11 -22.96
CA THR A 112 14.63 -17.78 -23.11
C THR A 112 15.48 -18.63 -22.19
N GLY A 113 16.44 -19.35 -22.75
CA GLY A 113 17.37 -20.20 -21.99
C GLY A 113 18.45 -19.36 -21.29
N ILE A 114 18.58 -19.54 -19.98
CA ILE A 114 19.63 -18.92 -19.15
C ILE A 114 20.80 -19.89 -19.07
N ALA A 115 21.90 -19.58 -19.73
CA ALA A 115 23.10 -20.42 -19.77
C ALA A 115 23.84 -20.37 -18.40
N PHE A 116 24.25 -21.51 -17.90
CA PHE A 116 25.15 -21.62 -16.75
C PHE A 116 26.16 -22.73 -16.90
N SER A 117 27.29 -22.62 -16.20
CA SER A 117 28.36 -23.62 -16.22
C SER A 117 27.92 -24.86 -15.40
N GLY A 118 27.58 -25.93 -16.08
CA GLY A 118 27.22 -27.21 -15.48
C GLY A 118 28.40 -28.03 -15.00
N LYS A 119 28.12 -29.19 -14.37
CA LYS A 119 29.14 -30.18 -14.02
C LYS A 119 29.90 -30.60 -15.29
N LYS A 120 31.26 -30.70 -15.21
CA LYS A 120 32.17 -31.01 -16.31
C LYS A 120 32.32 -29.92 -17.40
N LYS A 121 32.16 -28.61 -17.05
CA LYS A 121 32.29 -27.48 -18.00
C LYS A 121 31.33 -27.54 -19.21
N LYS A 122 30.25 -28.30 -19.13
CA LYS A 122 29.20 -28.28 -20.14
C LYS A 122 28.24 -27.10 -19.85
N VAL A 123 27.87 -26.36 -20.89
CA VAL A 123 26.82 -25.36 -20.79
C VAL A 123 25.49 -26.06 -20.58
N ALA A 124 24.79 -25.70 -19.52
CA ALA A 124 23.43 -26.10 -19.27
C ALA A 124 22.52 -24.86 -19.29
N TYR A 125 21.22 -25.09 -19.46
CA TYR A 125 20.24 -24.01 -19.51
C TYR A 125 19.17 -24.20 -18.41
N SER A 126 18.81 -23.13 -17.74
CA SER A 126 17.59 -23.01 -16.95
C SER A 126 16.61 -22.08 -17.64
N PHE A 127 15.36 -22.09 -17.19
CA PHE A 127 14.31 -21.24 -17.73
C PHE A 127 13.50 -20.68 -16.56
N VAL A 128 13.04 -19.43 -16.68
CA VAL A 128 12.05 -18.87 -15.77
C VAL A 128 10.75 -19.65 -15.95
N LYS A 129 10.24 -20.24 -14.87
CA LYS A 129 9.02 -21.04 -14.92
C LYS A 129 7.84 -20.41 -14.23
N LYS A 130 8.11 -19.65 -13.18
CA LYS A 130 7.11 -19.04 -12.30
C LYS A 130 7.68 -17.79 -11.67
N GLY A 131 6.82 -16.85 -11.35
CA GLY A 131 7.16 -15.63 -10.63
C GLY A 131 5.93 -14.77 -10.42
N ASP A 132 6.18 -13.53 -10.00
CA ASP A 132 5.15 -12.53 -9.82
C ASP A 132 5.44 -11.31 -10.69
N VAL A 133 4.39 -10.64 -11.13
CA VAL A 133 4.45 -9.32 -11.74
C VAL A 133 3.64 -8.35 -10.90
N TRP A 134 4.31 -7.34 -10.40
CA TRP A 134 3.68 -6.23 -9.70
C TRP A 134 3.43 -5.13 -10.72
N ILE A 135 2.20 -4.66 -10.78
CA ILE A 135 1.78 -3.58 -11.68
C ILE A 135 1.21 -2.47 -10.81
N THR A 136 1.79 -1.29 -10.93
CA THR A 136 1.35 -0.09 -10.20
C THR A 136 1.04 1.00 -11.21
N GLN A 137 -0.18 1.56 -11.14
CA GLN A 137 -0.53 2.73 -11.91
C GLN A 137 -0.12 3.98 -11.14
N ALA A 138 0.84 4.71 -11.70
CA ALA A 138 1.17 6.07 -11.36
C ALA A 138 0.29 7.06 -12.15
N ASP A 139 0.32 8.34 -11.81
CA ASP A 139 -0.48 9.35 -12.54
C ASP A 139 0.04 9.58 -13.97
N ASN A 140 1.31 9.30 -14.23
CA ASN A 140 1.96 9.47 -15.53
C ASN A 140 2.22 8.16 -16.29
N GLY A 141 1.77 7.00 -15.80
CA GLY A 141 1.92 5.72 -16.49
C GLY A 141 2.00 4.53 -15.58
N LEU A 142 2.44 3.39 -16.10
CA LEU A 142 2.49 2.12 -15.40
C LEU A 142 3.93 1.75 -15.04
N ASP A 143 4.12 1.36 -13.79
CA ASP A 143 5.35 0.87 -13.21
C ASP A 143 5.23 -0.63 -12.96
N LEU A 144 6.16 -1.42 -13.51
CA LEU A 144 6.18 -2.87 -13.40
C LEU A 144 7.39 -3.34 -12.61
N VAL A 145 7.19 -4.33 -11.74
CA VAL A 145 8.28 -5.07 -11.12
C VAL A 145 8.10 -6.55 -11.41
N LEU A 146 9.07 -7.15 -12.07
CA LEU A 146 9.16 -8.60 -12.27
C LEU A 146 9.89 -9.21 -11.07
N GLU A 147 9.35 -10.31 -10.54
CA GLU A 147 9.93 -11.05 -9.43
C GLU A 147 10.01 -12.53 -9.79
N PHE A 148 11.21 -13.08 -9.91
CA PHE A 148 11.45 -14.50 -10.14
C PHE A 148 12.87 -14.89 -9.71
N LEU A 149 13.10 -16.20 -9.48
CA LEU A 149 14.33 -16.71 -8.86
C LEU A 149 15.54 -16.73 -9.77
N GLU A 150 15.35 -16.82 -11.07
CA GLU A 150 16.44 -16.86 -12.03
C GLU A 150 17.08 -15.48 -12.20
N PRO A 151 18.40 -15.41 -12.46
CA PRO A 151 19.05 -14.12 -12.67
C PRO A 151 18.59 -13.47 -13.97
N ILE A 152 18.47 -12.13 -13.96
CA ILE A 152 18.17 -11.38 -15.16
C ILE A 152 19.42 -11.24 -16.02
N THR A 153 19.45 -11.97 -17.13
CA THR A 153 20.58 -11.97 -18.09
C THR A 153 20.49 -10.80 -19.08
N LEU A 154 21.56 -10.62 -19.87
CA LEU A 154 21.56 -9.63 -20.94
C LEU A 154 20.47 -9.91 -21.98
N ASP A 155 20.25 -11.17 -22.32
CA ASP A 155 19.22 -11.58 -23.29
C ASP A 155 17.81 -11.21 -22.79
N ILE A 156 17.53 -11.45 -21.49
CA ILE A 156 16.25 -11.05 -20.89
C ILE A 156 16.10 -9.53 -20.88
N ARG A 157 17.16 -8.78 -20.58
CA ARG A 157 17.14 -7.30 -20.64
C ARG A 157 16.85 -6.80 -22.05
N GLN A 158 17.43 -7.43 -23.04
CA GLN A 158 17.19 -7.09 -24.45
C GLN A 158 15.74 -7.35 -24.85
N ILE A 159 15.16 -8.50 -24.48
CA ILE A 159 13.74 -8.82 -24.69
C ILE A 159 12.84 -7.75 -24.06
N ILE A 160 13.10 -7.40 -22.80
CA ILE A 160 12.34 -6.35 -22.10
C ILE A 160 12.40 -5.04 -22.90
N PHE A 161 13.58 -4.63 -23.33
CA PHE A 161 13.76 -3.40 -24.09
C PHE A 161 13.03 -3.45 -25.44
N GLU A 162 13.16 -4.51 -26.21
CA GLU A 162 12.53 -4.69 -27.51
C GLU A 162 11.00 -4.70 -27.43
N GLN A 163 10.44 -5.39 -26.42
CA GLN A 163 8.99 -5.49 -26.23
C GLN A 163 8.36 -4.22 -25.67
N LEU A 164 9.07 -3.46 -24.84
CA LEU A 164 8.48 -2.37 -24.06
C LEU A 164 8.93 -0.96 -24.50
N SER A 165 9.99 -0.81 -25.29
CA SER A 165 10.47 0.51 -25.74
C SER A 165 9.39 1.30 -26.48
N GLY A 166 8.59 0.64 -27.30
CA GLY A 166 7.46 1.23 -28.03
C GLY A 166 6.13 1.31 -27.27
N GLN A 167 6.10 0.91 -25.99
CA GLN A 167 4.86 0.90 -25.18
C GLN A 167 4.78 2.15 -24.32
N ASP A 168 4.14 3.20 -24.77
CA ASP A 168 4.10 4.51 -24.08
C ASP A 168 3.49 4.46 -22.68
N LYS A 169 2.53 3.55 -22.45
CA LYS A 169 1.89 3.40 -21.13
C LYS A 169 2.80 2.84 -20.06
N ILE A 170 3.81 2.03 -20.42
CA ILE A 170 4.75 1.43 -19.48
C ILE A 170 5.97 2.35 -19.39
N ILE A 171 6.09 3.05 -18.27
CA ILE A 171 7.11 4.08 -18.06
C ILE A 171 8.33 3.58 -17.30
N ARG A 172 8.18 2.51 -16.51
CA ARG A 172 9.29 1.84 -15.84
C ARG A 172 9.05 0.33 -15.75
N ILE A 173 10.11 -0.43 -15.86
CA ILE A 173 10.15 -1.84 -15.51
C ILE A 173 11.40 -2.12 -14.69
N SER A 174 11.23 -2.88 -13.63
CA SER A 174 12.26 -3.27 -12.69
C SER A 174 12.21 -4.78 -12.45
N TYR A 175 13.27 -5.33 -11.91
CA TYR A 175 13.38 -6.73 -11.54
C TYR A 175 13.89 -6.86 -10.11
N ARG A 176 13.44 -7.88 -9.38
CA ARG A 176 14.03 -8.34 -8.13
C ARG A 176 13.95 -9.86 -8.03
N HIS A 177 14.88 -10.43 -7.28
CA HIS A 177 14.92 -11.86 -7.05
C HIS A 177 13.89 -12.31 -6.01
N SER A 178 13.60 -11.45 -5.02
CA SER A 178 12.61 -11.71 -3.96
C SER A 178 12.01 -10.40 -3.42
N GLN A 179 10.89 -10.52 -2.69
CA GLN A 179 10.22 -9.36 -2.07
C GLN A 179 11.07 -8.59 -1.05
N ASN A 180 12.13 -9.23 -0.52
CA ASN A 180 13.01 -8.61 0.47
C ASN A 180 14.15 -7.80 -0.18
N GLU A 181 14.28 -7.87 -1.50
CA GLU A 181 15.31 -7.14 -2.25
C GLU A 181 14.74 -5.87 -2.89
N GLN A 182 15.60 -4.88 -3.00
CA GLN A 182 15.27 -3.67 -3.75
C GLN A 182 15.21 -3.99 -5.24
N PRO A 183 14.16 -3.55 -5.95
CA PRO A 183 14.08 -3.75 -7.38
C PRO A 183 15.18 -3.00 -8.14
N GLU A 184 15.90 -3.70 -8.98
CA GLU A 184 16.81 -3.12 -9.96
C GLU A 184 15.99 -2.55 -11.12
N VAL A 185 16.16 -1.28 -11.44
CA VAL A 185 15.51 -0.66 -12.60
C VAL A 185 16.19 -1.13 -13.89
N ILE A 186 15.43 -1.80 -14.76
CA ILE A 186 15.89 -2.28 -16.05
C ILE A 186 15.70 -1.22 -17.13
N MET A 187 14.56 -0.56 -17.12
CA MET A 187 14.21 0.53 -18.04
C MET A 187 13.34 1.55 -17.33
N GLU A 188 13.71 2.82 -17.45
CA GLU A 188 12.89 3.94 -16.98
C GLU A 188 12.85 5.02 -18.07
N LYS A 189 11.69 5.29 -18.63
CA LYS A 189 11.48 6.35 -19.63
C LYS A 189 11.22 7.69 -18.94
N ILE A 190 10.38 7.64 -17.89
CA ILE A 190 9.99 8.80 -17.10
C ILE A 190 9.85 8.32 -15.66
N LYS A 191 10.30 9.12 -14.68
CA LYS A 191 10.12 8.81 -13.26
C LYS A 191 8.63 8.73 -12.91
N PRO A 192 8.16 7.60 -12.37
CA PRO A 192 6.78 7.49 -11.94
C PRO A 192 6.49 8.43 -10.77
N PHE A 193 5.32 9.09 -10.81
CA PHE A 193 4.83 9.89 -9.70
C PHE A 193 3.32 9.70 -9.49
N ILE A 194 2.87 10.02 -8.28
CA ILE A 194 1.45 10.16 -7.93
C ILE A 194 1.23 11.57 -7.42
N THR A 195 -0.02 12.04 -7.48
CA THR A 195 -0.40 13.34 -6.92
C THR A 195 -1.13 13.12 -5.59
N ILE A 196 -0.56 13.66 -4.51
CA ILE A 196 -1.16 13.68 -3.17
C ILE A 196 -1.38 15.14 -2.78
N SER A 197 -2.62 15.52 -2.51
CA SER A 197 -2.99 16.89 -2.09
C SER A 197 -2.42 17.98 -3.02
N GLY A 198 -2.34 17.70 -4.33
CA GLY A 198 -1.82 18.64 -5.34
C GLY A 198 -0.29 18.60 -5.54
N TYR A 199 0.44 17.82 -4.75
CA TYR A 199 1.89 17.66 -4.88
C TYR A 199 2.27 16.43 -5.68
N GLU A 200 3.27 16.55 -6.57
CA GLU A 200 3.87 15.41 -7.26
C GLU A 200 4.80 14.64 -6.32
N VAL A 201 4.49 13.39 -6.08
CA VAL A 201 5.24 12.49 -5.20
C VAL A 201 5.90 11.41 -6.03
N TYR A 202 7.23 11.42 -6.12
CA TYR A 202 7.98 10.38 -6.83
C TYR A 202 7.94 9.07 -6.06
N ILE A 203 7.64 7.99 -6.80
CA ILE A 203 7.55 6.65 -6.22
C ILE A 203 8.77 5.81 -6.65
N PRO A 204 9.60 5.35 -5.72
CA PRO A 204 10.64 4.36 -5.98
C PRO A 204 10.06 3.06 -6.55
N ALA A 205 10.88 2.25 -7.23
CA ALA A 205 10.43 0.97 -7.76
C ALA A 205 9.97 0.03 -6.64
N GLY A 206 8.85 -0.66 -6.87
CA GLY A 206 8.28 -1.58 -5.87
C GLY A 206 7.60 -0.90 -4.68
N THR A 207 7.44 0.42 -4.70
CA THR A 207 6.78 1.19 -3.63
C THR A 207 5.39 0.64 -3.31
N PHE A 208 5.09 0.55 -2.02
CA PHE A 208 3.72 0.36 -1.57
C PHE A 208 2.94 1.66 -1.77
N LEU A 209 1.77 1.56 -2.40
CA LEU A 209 0.78 2.63 -2.48
C LEU A 209 -0.56 2.10 -1.98
N GLN A 210 -1.40 2.99 -1.49
CA GLN A 210 -2.79 2.65 -1.18
C GLN A 210 -3.47 2.04 -2.42
N PRO A 211 -4.29 0.99 -2.26
CA PRO A 211 -4.84 0.21 -3.38
C PRO A 211 -5.62 1.00 -4.42
N SER A 212 -6.22 2.13 -4.01
CA SER A 212 -6.94 3.03 -4.90
C SER A 212 -6.68 4.50 -4.57
N LYS A 213 -6.69 5.36 -5.58
CA LYS A 213 -6.57 6.81 -5.40
C LYS A 213 -7.77 7.38 -4.62
N ALA A 214 -8.97 6.88 -4.88
CA ALA A 214 -10.17 7.30 -4.16
C ALA A 214 -10.13 6.88 -2.67
N GLY A 215 -9.60 5.67 -2.37
CA GLY A 215 -9.41 5.21 -0.99
C GLY A 215 -8.35 6.04 -0.26
N GLU A 216 -7.22 6.35 -0.90
CA GLU A 216 -6.19 7.22 -0.35
C GLU A 216 -6.74 8.62 -0.02
N GLN A 217 -7.48 9.21 -0.95
CA GLN A 217 -8.11 10.51 -0.71
C GLN A 217 -9.10 10.46 0.45
N ALA A 218 -9.93 9.41 0.53
CA ALA A 218 -10.87 9.25 1.66
C ALA A 218 -10.14 9.15 3.01
N LEU A 219 -9.01 8.43 3.10
CA LEU A 219 -8.21 8.36 4.31
C LEU A 219 -7.67 9.74 4.71
N ILE A 220 -7.18 10.51 3.75
CA ILE A 220 -6.69 11.88 3.96
C ILE A 220 -7.83 12.79 4.46
N ASP A 221 -8.97 12.81 3.76
CA ASP A 221 -10.10 13.67 4.09
C ASP A 221 -10.66 13.40 5.50
N ILE A 222 -10.74 12.11 5.88
CA ILE A 222 -11.19 11.71 7.22
C ILE A 222 -10.17 12.14 8.28
N ALA A 223 -8.87 11.92 8.04
CA ALA A 223 -7.82 12.33 8.96
C ALA A 223 -7.82 13.85 9.16
N GLU A 224 -7.96 14.63 8.08
CA GLU A 224 -8.09 16.10 8.15
C GLU A 224 -9.34 16.57 8.90
N LYS A 225 -10.49 15.94 8.61
CA LYS A 225 -11.76 16.20 9.31
C LYS A 225 -11.60 15.97 10.82
N TYR A 226 -10.92 14.91 11.22
CA TYR A 226 -10.74 14.56 12.63
C TYR A 226 -9.72 15.45 13.33
N LEU A 227 -8.64 15.83 12.65
CA LEU A 227 -7.67 16.79 13.18
C LEU A 227 -8.29 18.18 13.34
N GLY A 228 -9.13 18.61 12.39
CA GLY A 228 -9.74 19.95 12.39
C GLY A 228 -8.67 21.05 12.27
N ASN A 229 -8.88 22.15 13.00
CA ASN A 229 -7.97 23.31 12.97
C ASN A 229 -6.79 23.14 13.95
N ILE A 230 -6.07 22.02 13.84
CA ILE A 230 -4.87 21.78 14.62
C ILE A 230 -3.73 22.66 14.14
N THR A 231 -2.89 23.14 15.04
CA THR A 231 -1.66 23.90 14.76
C THR A 231 -0.51 23.33 15.57
N GLY A 232 0.71 23.76 15.29
CA GLY A 232 1.91 23.34 15.99
C GLY A 232 2.60 22.15 15.36
N LYS A 233 3.24 21.30 16.18
CA LYS A 233 4.03 20.17 15.68
C LYS A 233 3.16 18.93 15.57
N ILE A 234 3.17 18.27 14.41
CA ILE A 234 2.44 17.04 14.14
C ILE A 234 3.44 15.95 13.74
N ALA A 235 3.29 14.74 14.31
CA ALA A 235 4.03 13.58 13.83
C ALA A 235 3.18 12.82 12.80
N ASP A 236 3.82 12.37 11.70
CA ASP A 236 3.30 11.42 10.72
C ASP A 236 4.19 10.15 10.80
N LEU A 237 3.71 9.14 11.51
CA LEU A 237 4.48 7.94 11.83
C LEU A 237 4.07 6.79 10.91
N PHE A 238 5.07 6.01 10.44
CA PHE A 238 4.91 5.04 9.35
C PHE A 238 4.48 5.74 8.06
N CYS A 239 5.08 6.90 7.79
CA CYS A 239 4.61 7.86 6.78
C CYS A 239 4.74 7.37 5.33
N GLY A 240 5.54 6.34 5.06
CA GLY A 240 5.78 5.85 3.71
C GLY A 240 6.29 6.95 2.78
N VAL A 241 5.55 7.20 1.71
CA VAL A 241 5.84 8.30 0.76
C VAL A 241 5.30 9.67 1.22
N GLY A 242 4.73 9.78 2.42
CA GLY A 242 4.20 11.01 2.99
C GLY A 242 2.71 11.25 2.73
N THR A 243 1.90 10.20 2.67
CA THR A 243 0.46 10.29 2.34
C THR A 243 -0.27 11.35 3.14
N PHE A 244 -0.07 11.42 4.46
CA PHE A 244 -0.71 12.43 5.31
C PHE A 244 0.13 13.71 5.40
N SER A 245 1.44 13.61 5.32
CA SER A 245 2.36 14.75 5.45
C SER A 245 2.09 15.84 4.42
N TYR A 246 1.82 15.47 3.15
CA TYR A 246 1.55 16.49 2.10
C TYR A 246 0.28 17.29 2.37
N SER A 247 -0.79 16.63 2.76
CA SER A 247 -2.04 17.27 3.12
C SER A 247 -1.86 18.20 4.33
N LEU A 248 -1.22 17.69 5.38
CA LEU A 248 -0.97 18.43 6.61
C LEU A 248 -0.03 19.64 6.38
N SER A 249 0.89 19.56 5.41
CA SER A 249 1.82 20.64 5.11
C SER A 249 1.15 21.91 4.60
N GLN A 250 -0.08 21.80 4.10
CA GLN A 250 -0.89 22.93 3.61
C GLN A 250 -1.57 23.69 4.75
N LYS A 251 -1.62 23.13 5.96
CA LYS A 251 -2.22 23.80 7.13
C LYS A 251 -1.30 24.91 7.62
N LYS A 252 -1.92 26.04 7.98
CA LYS A 252 -1.21 27.17 8.55
C LYS A 252 -0.62 26.83 9.92
N ASP A 253 0.59 27.30 10.18
CA ASP A 253 1.28 27.15 11.47
C ASP A 253 1.47 25.70 11.91
N VAL A 254 1.65 24.78 10.94
CA VAL A 254 1.94 23.37 11.18
C VAL A 254 3.38 23.06 10.78
N LYS A 255 4.08 22.30 11.63
CA LYS A 255 5.37 21.66 11.34
C LYS A 255 5.18 20.14 11.44
N ILE A 256 5.69 19.40 10.49
CA ILE A 256 5.51 17.95 10.42
C ILE A 256 6.85 17.27 10.66
N VAL A 257 6.82 16.20 11.45
CA VAL A 257 7.90 15.23 11.58
C VAL A 257 7.39 13.91 11.07
N ALA A 258 7.90 13.52 9.90
CA ALA A 258 7.53 12.29 9.21
C ALA A 258 8.58 11.20 9.46
N ALA A 259 8.17 10.03 9.92
CA ALA A 259 9.08 8.94 10.25
C ALA A 259 8.68 7.62 9.60
N ASP A 260 9.63 6.96 8.95
CA ASP A 260 9.50 5.62 8.37
C ASP A 260 10.84 4.88 8.39
N SER A 261 10.81 3.57 8.23
CA SER A 261 12.02 2.73 8.19
C SER A 261 12.59 2.52 6.78
N SER A 262 11.81 2.76 5.74
CA SER A 262 12.23 2.55 4.36
C SER A 262 13.03 3.75 3.83
N ALA A 263 14.34 3.58 3.74
CA ALA A 263 15.23 4.61 3.20
C ALA A 263 14.86 5.02 1.76
N GLU A 264 14.38 4.07 0.97
CA GLU A 264 13.97 4.29 -0.43
C GLU A 264 12.72 5.17 -0.52
N LEU A 265 11.68 4.85 0.27
CA LEU A 265 10.46 5.66 0.32
C LEU A 265 10.78 7.08 0.76
N LEU A 266 11.57 7.21 1.83
CA LEU A 266 11.98 8.50 2.36
C LEU A 266 12.87 9.29 1.39
N SER A 267 13.70 8.62 0.58
CA SER A 267 14.49 9.28 -0.48
C SER A 267 13.58 9.88 -1.56
N GLY A 268 12.56 9.14 -2.02
CA GLY A 268 11.54 9.64 -2.94
C GLY A 268 10.74 10.80 -2.35
N PHE A 269 10.36 10.67 -1.08
CA PHE A 269 9.66 11.71 -0.33
C PHE A 269 10.53 12.97 -0.20
N GLN A 270 11.79 12.84 0.21
CA GLN A 270 12.73 13.96 0.31
C GLN A 270 12.95 14.66 -1.04
N ALA A 271 13.12 13.90 -2.12
CA ALA A 271 13.26 14.46 -3.46
C ALA A 271 12.02 15.26 -3.87
N SER A 272 10.83 14.78 -3.52
CA SER A 272 9.56 15.43 -3.85
C SER A 272 9.35 16.74 -3.07
N ILE A 273 9.61 16.75 -1.76
CA ILE A 273 9.49 17.97 -0.96
C ILE A 273 10.53 19.03 -1.35
N ASN A 274 11.74 18.61 -1.70
CA ASN A 274 12.80 19.52 -2.17
C ASN A 274 12.41 20.18 -3.52
N LYS A 275 11.94 19.37 -4.49
CA LYS A 275 11.49 19.88 -5.80
C LYS A 275 10.38 20.92 -5.66
N GLN A 276 9.47 20.73 -4.72
CA GLN A 276 8.29 21.57 -4.53
C GLN A 276 8.47 22.61 -3.43
N MET A 277 9.68 22.71 -2.87
CA MET A 277 10.05 23.69 -1.84
C MET A 277 9.08 23.70 -0.64
N ILE A 278 8.76 22.51 -0.10
CA ILE A 278 7.89 22.39 1.08
C ILE A 278 8.77 22.47 2.35
N PRO A 279 8.76 23.58 3.09
CA PRO A 279 9.77 23.83 4.13
C PRO A 279 9.40 23.29 5.51
N ASN A 280 8.16 22.85 5.71
CA ASN A 280 7.60 22.51 7.02
C ASN A 280 7.49 21.00 7.29
N ILE A 281 8.19 20.18 6.50
CA ILE A 281 8.29 18.73 6.70
C ILE A 281 9.75 18.36 7.01
N GLU A 282 9.95 17.72 8.14
CA GLU A 282 11.21 17.08 8.56
C GLU A 282 11.04 15.56 8.43
N ILE A 283 12.01 14.88 7.80
CA ILE A 283 11.97 13.43 7.57
C ILE A 283 12.98 12.72 8.48
N ILE A 284 12.56 11.65 9.15
CA ILE A 284 13.38 10.81 10.01
C ILE A 284 13.34 9.37 9.50
N ASN A 285 14.52 8.81 9.15
CA ASN A 285 14.64 7.37 8.88
C ASN A 285 14.73 6.62 10.20
N ARG A 286 13.68 5.87 10.57
CA ARG A 286 13.63 5.17 11.85
C ARG A 286 12.70 3.96 11.83
N ASN A 287 13.19 2.84 12.30
CA ASN A 287 12.35 1.64 12.50
C ASN A 287 11.57 1.79 13.81
N LEU A 288 10.32 2.24 13.71
CA LEU A 288 9.43 2.50 14.84
C LEU A 288 8.98 1.23 15.59
N PHE A 289 9.16 0.05 15.03
CA PHE A 289 8.91 -1.22 15.72
C PHE A 289 10.02 -1.55 16.74
N LYS A 290 11.26 -1.23 16.38
CA LYS A 290 12.43 -1.50 17.23
C LYS A 290 12.80 -0.29 18.12
N TYR A 291 12.62 0.89 17.58
CA TYR A 291 13.04 2.16 18.16
C TYR A 291 11.90 3.18 18.04
N PRO A 292 10.79 3.02 18.80
CA PRO A 292 9.72 4.00 18.80
C PRO A 292 10.23 5.38 19.22
N LEU A 293 9.54 6.44 18.87
CA LEU A 293 9.84 7.77 19.43
C LEU A 293 9.65 7.70 20.95
N ALA A 294 10.70 8.04 21.66
CA ALA A 294 10.69 8.02 23.11
C ALA A 294 9.87 9.20 23.68
N GLU A 295 9.51 9.13 24.96
CA GLU A 295 8.69 10.15 25.65
C GLU A 295 9.23 11.56 25.41
N LYS A 296 10.56 11.78 25.57
CA LYS A 296 11.19 13.10 25.35
C LYS A 296 11.06 13.61 23.90
N GLU A 297 11.05 12.71 22.93
CA GLU A 297 10.90 13.04 21.51
C GLU A 297 9.43 13.33 21.14
N LEU A 298 8.50 12.70 21.87
CA LEU A 298 7.06 12.88 21.70
C LEU A 298 6.53 14.18 22.35
N CYS A 299 7.30 14.76 23.28
CA CYS A 299 6.91 16.02 23.92
C CYS A 299 6.76 17.16 22.89
N GLY A 300 5.70 17.96 23.05
CA GLY A 300 5.45 19.14 22.22
C GLY A 300 4.75 18.87 20.89
N PHE A 301 4.39 17.62 20.59
CA PHE A 301 3.46 17.37 19.49
C PHE A 301 2.03 17.74 19.88
N SER A 302 1.35 18.47 19.00
CA SER A 302 -0.08 18.78 19.12
C SER A 302 -0.96 17.60 18.73
N ALA A 303 -0.53 16.86 17.71
CA ALA A 303 -1.20 15.65 17.25
C ALA A 303 -0.19 14.63 16.69
N ILE A 304 -0.63 13.37 16.60
CA ILE A 304 0.10 12.30 15.92
C ILE A 304 -0.87 11.60 14.95
N VAL A 305 -0.44 11.41 13.72
CA VAL A 305 -1.06 10.52 12.73
C VAL A 305 -0.16 9.30 12.59
N PHE A 306 -0.72 8.10 12.54
CA PHE A 306 0.07 6.88 12.30
C PHE A 306 -0.72 5.87 11.46
N ASP A 307 -0.05 5.30 10.44
CA ASP A 307 -0.60 4.31 9.51
C ASP A 307 0.34 3.09 9.44
N PRO A 308 0.39 2.24 10.48
CA PRO A 308 1.30 1.13 10.56
C PRO A 308 0.89 0.00 9.61
N PRO A 309 1.82 -0.89 9.21
CA PRO A 309 1.47 -2.12 8.52
C PRO A 309 0.63 -3.06 9.40
N ARG A 310 0.21 -4.20 8.85
CA ARG A 310 -0.72 -5.17 9.48
C ARG A 310 -0.39 -5.59 10.91
N SER A 311 0.85 -5.46 11.34
CA SER A 311 1.30 -5.79 12.71
C SER A 311 0.86 -4.76 13.76
N GLY A 312 0.35 -3.60 13.34
CA GLY A 312 -0.04 -2.50 14.23
C GLY A 312 1.16 -1.69 14.71
N ALA A 313 0.93 -0.79 15.67
CA ALA A 313 1.91 0.16 16.20
C ALA A 313 2.25 -0.05 17.69
N MET A 314 2.14 -1.26 18.23
CA MET A 314 2.17 -1.56 19.67
C MET A 314 3.29 -0.81 20.42
N ALA A 315 4.54 -0.92 20.00
CA ALA A 315 5.66 -0.27 20.67
C ALA A 315 5.51 1.27 20.71
N GLN A 316 4.99 1.86 19.64
CA GLN A 316 4.82 3.31 19.57
C GLN A 316 3.63 3.78 20.40
N VAL A 317 2.50 3.06 20.39
CA VAL A 317 1.34 3.44 21.22
C VAL A 317 1.62 3.26 22.71
N GLU A 318 2.43 2.28 23.09
CA GLU A 318 2.92 2.13 24.47
C GLU A 318 3.76 3.34 24.92
N ALA A 319 4.64 3.84 24.04
CA ALA A 319 5.42 5.05 24.34
C ALA A 319 4.52 6.29 24.48
N ILE A 320 3.50 6.44 23.60
CA ILE A 320 2.53 7.52 23.68
C ILE A 320 1.69 7.42 24.98
N ALA A 321 1.26 6.22 25.35
CA ALA A 321 0.46 5.98 26.54
C ALA A 321 1.16 6.36 27.86
N LYS A 322 2.50 6.19 27.90
CA LYS A 322 3.34 6.51 29.08
C LYS A 322 3.56 8.00 29.33
N LEU A 323 3.30 8.86 28.34
CA LEU A 323 3.44 10.31 28.50
C LEU A 323 2.60 10.81 29.69
N SER A 324 3.11 11.81 30.39
CA SER A 324 2.34 12.53 31.42
C SER A 324 1.14 13.23 30.77
N SER A 325 0.08 13.47 31.53
CA SER A 325 -1.12 14.12 30.97
C SER A 325 -0.83 15.50 30.36
N THR A 326 0.17 16.22 30.82
CA THR A 326 0.57 17.54 30.28
C THR A 326 1.32 17.43 28.97
N GLU A 327 2.04 16.35 28.74
CA GLU A 327 2.89 16.13 27.55
C GLU A 327 2.18 15.40 26.42
N LYS A 328 1.02 14.77 26.71
CA LYS A 328 0.24 14.05 25.71
C LYS A 328 -0.22 14.95 24.56
N PRO A 329 -0.04 14.54 23.30
CA PRO A 329 -0.71 15.15 22.15
C PRO A 329 -2.23 15.24 22.38
N GLN A 330 -2.83 16.32 21.92
CA GLN A 330 -4.29 16.52 22.10
C GLN A 330 -5.11 15.50 21.30
N LYS A 331 -4.63 15.14 20.10
CA LYS A 331 -5.31 14.24 19.17
C LYS A 331 -4.37 13.19 18.63
N LEU A 332 -4.89 11.98 18.48
CA LEU A 332 -4.23 10.91 17.72
C LEU A 332 -5.16 10.45 16.61
N ILE A 333 -4.63 10.32 15.41
CA ILE A 333 -5.33 9.71 14.28
C ILE A 333 -4.66 8.37 14.01
N ALA A 334 -5.40 7.30 14.28
CA ALA A 334 -4.96 5.94 14.00
C ALA A 334 -5.58 5.45 12.71
N VAL A 335 -4.75 5.18 11.70
CA VAL A 335 -5.16 4.47 10.49
C VAL A 335 -4.75 3.01 10.64
N SER A 336 -5.54 2.07 10.17
CA SER A 336 -5.22 0.66 10.31
C SER A 336 -5.89 -0.22 9.27
N CYS A 337 -5.11 -1.05 8.59
CA CYS A 337 -5.58 -2.08 7.66
C CYS A 337 -5.91 -3.44 8.34
N ASN A 338 -5.75 -3.53 9.66
CA ASN A 338 -6.03 -4.74 10.42
C ASN A 338 -6.80 -4.42 11.71
N PRO A 339 -8.14 -4.60 11.72
CA PRO A 339 -8.97 -4.28 12.88
C PRO A 339 -8.58 -5.02 14.18
N ASN A 340 -7.96 -6.23 14.09
CA ASN A 340 -7.55 -6.95 15.30
C ASN A 340 -6.37 -6.28 16.00
N THR A 341 -5.35 -5.86 15.24
CA THR A 341 -4.22 -5.11 15.83
C THR A 341 -4.64 -3.71 16.25
N PHE A 342 -5.59 -3.10 15.54
CA PHE A 342 -6.19 -1.83 15.94
C PHE A 342 -6.85 -1.91 17.33
N VAL A 343 -7.64 -2.95 17.60
CA VAL A 343 -8.30 -3.13 18.91
C VAL A 343 -7.28 -3.18 20.05
N ARG A 344 -6.20 -3.94 19.88
CA ARG A 344 -5.08 -4.00 20.84
C ARG A 344 -4.44 -2.63 21.07
N ASP A 345 -4.09 -1.95 20.00
CA ASP A 345 -3.42 -0.64 20.05
C ASP A 345 -4.36 0.42 20.66
N ALA A 346 -5.66 0.37 20.35
CA ALA A 346 -6.69 1.23 20.94
C ALA A 346 -6.84 1.03 22.44
N GLN A 347 -6.86 -0.21 22.93
CA GLN A 347 -6.92 -0.50 24.36
C GLN A 347 -5.74 0.11 25.12
N ILE A 348 -4.51 -0.03 24.58
CA ILE A 348 -3.31 0.59 25.19
C ILE A 348 -3.47 2.12 25.29
N LEU A 349 -3.97 2.77 24.25
CA LEU A 349 -4.18 4.22 24.25
C LEU A 349 -5.25 4.64 25.24
N ILE A 350 -6.34 3.89 25.34
CA ILE A 350 -7.46 4.16 26.27
C ILE A 350 -6.99 4.03 27.72
N GLU A 351 -6.28 2.96 28.06
CA GLU A 351 -5.64 2.76 29.37
C GLU A 351 -4.61 3.84 29.66
N GLY A 352 -3.92 4.31 28.60
CA GLY A 352 -2.98 5.42 28.65
C GLY A 352 -3.62 6.80 28.80
N GLY A 353 -4.94 6.92 28.96
CA GLY A 353 -5.63 8.20 29.22
C GLY A 353 -6.11 8.94 27.97
N TYR A 354 -6.33 8.25 26.85
CA TYR A 354 -7.07 8.76 25.72
C TYR A 354 -8.52 8.29 25.72
N SER A 355 -9.40 9.04 25.07
CA SER A 355 -10.76 8.61 24.75
C SER A 355 -10.86 8.34 23.26
N LEU A 356 -11.32 7.18 22.87
CA LEU A 356 -11.76 6.92 21.50
C LEU A 356 -13.01 7.74 21.23
N LYS A 357 -13.02 8.55 20.19
CA LYS A 357 -14.15 9.45 19.86
C LYS A 357 -14.90 9.03 18.62
N LYS A 358 -14.18 8.64 17.57
CA LYS A 358 -14.76 8.34 16.26
C LYS A 358 -14.03 7.21 15.58
N ILE A 359 -14.77 6.41 14.81
CA ILE A 359 -14.21 5.44 13.86
C ILE A 359 -14.94 5.59 12.54
N THR A 360 -14.19 5.66 11.43
CA THR A 360 -14.72 5.53 10.06
C THR A 360 -14.06 4.33 9.39
N MET A 361 -14.87 3.47 8.77
CA MET A 361 -14.40 2.40 7.89
C MET A 361 -14.23 2.93 6.48
N VAL A 362 -13.08 2.61 5.84
CA VAL A 362 -12.85 2.84 4.41
C VAL A 362 -12.64 1.49 3.73
N ASP A 363 -13.57 1.12 2.84
CA ASP A 363 -13.50 -0.14 2.12
C ASP A 363 -12.83 0.03 0.76
N GLN A 364 -11.51 0.19 0.77
CA GLN A 364 -10.69 0.20 -0.45
C GLN A 364 -10.24 -1.20 -0.92
N PHE A 365 -10.45 -2.23 -0.08
CA PHE A 365 -10.24 -3.64 -0.43
C PHE A 365 -11.55 -4.31 -0.81
N VAL A 366 -12.19 -3.74 -1.82
CA VAL A 366 -13.55 -4.07 -2.25
C VAL A 366 -13.73 -5.57 -2.46
N TYR A 367 -14.81 -6.13 -1.95
CA TYR A 367 -15.16 -7.57 -1.93
C TYR A 367 -14.16 -8.50 -1.24
N SER A 368 -13.16 -7.98 -0.51
CA SER A 368 -12.29 -8.79 0.33
C SER A 368 -12.70 -8.76 1.81
N LEU A 369 -12.03 -9.56 2.65
CA LEU A 369 -12.21 -9.51 4.11
C LEU A 369 -11.55 -8.29 4.78
N HIS A 370 -10.66 -7.60 4.06
CA HIS A 370 -9.89 -6.48 4.59
C HIS A 370 -10.66 -5.16 4.48
N CYS A 371 -10.46 -4.28 5.43
CA CYS A 371 -10.90 -2.88 5.39
C CYS A 371 -9.87 -1.99 6.09
N GLU A 372 -9.90 -0.72 5.78
CA GLU A 372 -9.17 0.30 6.53
C GLU A 372 -10.08 0.93 7.59
N LEU A 373 -9.46 1.36 8.67
CA LEU A 373 -10.09 2.16 9.73
C LEU A 373 -9.34 3.47 9.87
N VAL A 374 -10.07 4.55 10.10
CA VAL A 374 -9.52 5.81 10.61
C VAL A 374 -10.21 6.12 11.93
N ALA A 375 -9.45 6.24 12.99
CA ALA A 375 -9.97 6.49 14.32
C ALA A 375 -9.39 7.78 14.93
N LEU A 376 -10.24 8.53 15.63
CA LEU A 376 -9.85 9.70 16.40
C LEU A 376 -9.80 9.34 17.88
N PHE A 377 -8.65 9.59 18.49
CA PHE A 377 -8.49 9.61 19.95
C PHE A 377 -8.22 11.05 20.41
N GLU A 378 -8.84 11.42 21.51
CA GLU A 378 -8.61 12.70 22.20
C GLU A 378 -8.11 12.46 23.62
N LYS A 379 -7.21 13.28 24.05
CA LYS A 379 -6.70 13.27 25.43
C LYS A 379 -7.85 13.51 26.44
N LYS A 380 -7.93 12.68 27.48
CA LYS A 380 -8.88 12.85 28.61
C LYS A 380 -8.53 14.08 29.45
#